data_51c71d2f7d559b22eee5afd5e1d6be05
#
_entry.id   51c71d2f7d559b22eee5afd5e1d6be05
#
_cell.length_a   1.000
_cell.length_b   1.000
_cell.length_c   1.000
_cell.angle_alpha   90.00
_cell.angle_beta   90.00
_cell.angle_gamma   90.00
#
_symmetry.space_group_name_H-M   'P 1'
#
loop_
_entity.id
_entity.type
_entity.pdbx_description
1 polymer ?
#
loop_
_entity_poly.entity_id
_entity_poly.type
_entity_poly.pdbx_seq_one_letter_code
_entity_poly.pdbx_strand_id
1 'polypeptide(L)'
;MSTIEQRANLNGKVAAIIGGASGIGEAVTMALAGAGVDVALCDIKSEALTPTRTAAEKLGRQVLAVAADATRSEQLAAFYAAVGARFDRLDIVVNVVGGVRRRDFMEATPEQCAGDIQRNYGYVIESVRHAVPLIRKGGRGGSIINFTTIEAHRGAAGFAVYAGAKAATTNFTRTMAVELGKDRIRLNTLAPDTTPSEGNMKALAPELLERMAGISPAAVKASMDMYIPMKAQPNPEDLANGVLFLASDLAAFVTGTTLHVDGGTMAAAGFIDWPYGDSYLPVPMDGTLKRLFDR
;
A
#
# COMPACT_ATOMS: atom_id res chain seq x y z
N MET A 1 2.45 -23.86 24.60
CA MET A 1 1.86 -23.17 23.42
C MET A 1 2.94 -22.29 22.79
N SER A 2 3.08 -22.24 21.47
CA SER A 2 4.03 -21.34 20.80
C SER A 2 3.62 -19.88 20.96
N THR A 3 4.59 -18.94 21.09
CA THR A 3 4.32 -17.49 21.13
C THR A 3 3.78 -17.01 19.79
N ILE A 4 3.24 -15.78 19.75
CA ILE A 4 2.75 -15.18 18.49
C ILE A 4 3.90 -15.01 17.49
N GLU A 5 5.11 -14.65 17.97
CA GLU A 5 6.30 -14.49 17.13
C GLU A 5 6.70 -15.83 16.49
N GLN A 6 6.70 -16.92 17.27
CA GLN A 6 6.98 -18.26 16.77
C GLN A 6 5.96 -18.68 15.69
N ARG A 7 4.69 -18.35 15.89
CA ARG A 7 3.63 -18.64 14.92
C ARG A 7 3.70 -17.74 13.69
N ALA A 8 4.11 -16.50 13.84
CA ALA A 8 4.31 -15.57 12.74
C ALA A 8 5.49 -16.00 11.83
N ASN A 9 6.52 -16.59 12.42
CA ASN A 9 7.67 -17.19 11.72
C ASN A 9 8.31 -16.23 10.71
N LEU A 10 8.53 -14.97 11.11
CA LEU A 10 9.14 -13.93 10.26
C LEU A 10 10.66 -13.86 10.39
N ASN A 11 11.19 -14.19 11.57
CA ASN A 11 12.61 -14.05 11.85
C ASN A 11 13.49 -14.86 10.86
N GLY A 12 14.50 -14.22 10.30
CA GLY A 12 15.43 -14.79 9.32
C GLY A 12 14.86 -14.98 7.90
N LYS A 13 13.65 -14.47 7.62
CA LYS A 13 13.14 -14.31 6.25
C LYS A 13 13.81 -13.11 5.58
N VAL A 14 13.70 -13.03 4.25
CA VAL A 14 14.18 -11.91 3.43
C VAL A 14 13.01 -11.27 2.69
N ALA A 15 12.91 -9.94 2.78
CA ALA A 15 11.88 -9.16 2.10
C ALA A 15 12.48 -8.21 1.05
N ALA A 16 11.83 -8.10 -0.10
CA ALA A 16 12.06 -7.03 -1.09
C ALA A 16 10.91 -6.02 -1.01
N ILE A 17 11.22 -4.75 -0.75
CA ILE A 17 10.25 -3.67 -0.62
C ILE A 17 10.46 -2.64 -1.72
N ILE A 18 9.49 -2.51 -2.61
CA ILE A 18 9.54 -1.60 -3.75
C ILE A 18 8.87 -0.29 -3.35
N GLY A 19 9.65 0.77 -3.17
CA GLY A 19 9.26 2.04 -2.57
C GLY A 19 9.41 2.02 -1.04
N GLY A 20 10.51 1.44 -0.53
CA GLY A 20 10.69 1.08 0.88
C GLY A 20 11.31 2.15 1.78
N ALA A 21 11.65 3.36 1.27
CA ALA A 21 12.42 4.34 2.04
C ALA A 21 11.61 5.58 2.48
N SER A 22 10.32 5.64 2.19
CA SER A 22 9.52 6.80 2.59
C SER A 22 8.06 6.44 2.88
N GLY A 23 7.44 7.16 3.82
CA GLY A 23 6.02 7.04 4.16
C GLY A 23 5.61 5.62 4.51
N ILE A 24 4.59 5.07 3.82
CA ILE A 24 4.09 3.72 4.06
C ILE A 24 5.18 2.66 3.85
N GLY A 25 6.02 2.83 2.82
CA GLY A 25 7.10 1.89 2.52
C GLY A 25 8.17 1.84 3.59
N GLU A 26 8.53 3.00 4.17
CA GLU A 26 9.44 3.07 5.31
C GLU A 26 8.86 2.36 6.54
N ALA A 27 7.59 2.63 6.88
CA ALA A 27 6.92 1.96 7.99
C ALA A 27 6.88 0.43 7.80
N VAL A 28 6.61 -0.04 6.57
CA VAL A 28 6.66 -1.46 6.21
C VAL A 28 8.09 -2.03 6.38
N THR A 29 9.10 -1.31 5.90
CA THR A 29 10.51 -1.70 6.04
C THR A 29 10.89 -1.85 7.51
N MET A 30 10.54 -0.87 8.33
CA MET A 30 10.86 -0.87 9.76
C MET A 30 10.09 -1.95 10.52
N ALA A 31 8.83 -2.17 10.20
CA ALA A 31 8.03 -3.23 10.83
C ALA A 31 8.57 -4.64 10.51
N LEU A 32 8.92 -4.92 9.26
CA LEU A 32 9.53 -6.18 8.85
C LEU A 32 10.92 -6.37 9.50
N ALA A 33 11.76 -5.33 9.50
CA ALA A 33 13.06 -5.37 10.17
C ALA A 33 12.91 -5.63 11.68
N GLY A 34 11.96 -4.97 12.35
CA GLY A 34 11.64 -5.19 13.76
C GLY A 34 11.15 -6.60 14.06
N ALA A 35 10.48 -7.25 13.09
CA ALA A 35 10.05 -8.64 13.18
C ALA A 35 11.17 -9.67 12.85
N GLY A 36 12.41 -9.21 12.65
CA GLY A 36 13.55 -10.09 12.41
C GLY A 36 13.79 -10.43 10.93
N VAL A 37 13.18 -9.71 10.00
CA VAL A 37 13.34 -9.92 8.55
C VAL A 37 14.53 -9.12 8.03
N ASP A 38 15.40 -9.73 7.24
CA ASP A 38 16.42 -9.01 6.46
C ASP A 38 15.75 -8.34 5.26
N VAL A 39 16.16 -7.11 4.93
CA VAL A 39 15.41 -6.29 3.98
C VAL A 39 16.26 -5.83 2.79
N ALA A 40 15.71 -5.98 1.60
CA ALA A 40 16.15 -5.29 0.41
C ALA A 40 15.10 -4.25 0.03
N LEU A 41 15.49 -2.99 -0.08
CA LEU A 41 14.57 -1.92 -0.45
C LEU A 41 15.10 -1.11 -1.62
N CYS A 42 14.20 -0.67 -2.48
CA CYS A 42 14.51 0.36 -3.46
C CYS A 42 13.55 1.54 -3.32
N ASP A 43 14.03 2.71 -3.65
CA ASP A 43 13.24 3.94 -3.71
C ASP A 43 13.84 4.91 -4.72
N ILE A 44 13.03 5.76 -5.32
CA ILE A 44 13.49 6.83 -6.21
C ILE A 44 14.13 7.98 -5.42
N LYS A 45 13.78 8.12 -4.12
CA LYS A 45 14.34 9.12 -3.20
C LYS A 45 15.63 8.59 -2.59
N SER A 46 16.74 8.82 -3.28
CA SER A 46 18.06 8.35 -2.84
C SER A 46 18.46 8.86 -1.46
N GLU A 47 18.03 10.08 -1.09
CA GLU A 47 18.28 10.70 0.20
C GLU A 47 17.60 9.99 1.39
N ALA A 48 16.48 9.31 1.15
CA ALA A 48 15.74 8.58 2.17
C ALA A 48 16.30 7.16 2.44
N LEU A 49 17.08 6.62 1.50
CA LEU A 49 17.62 5.26 1.61
C LEU A 49 18.59 5.09 2.77
N THR A 50 19.50 6.04 2.97
CA THR A 50 20.53 5.95 4.01
C THR A 50 19.95 5.98 5.43
N PRO A 51 19.06 6.90 5.79
CA PRO A 51 18.40 6.88 7.09
C PRO A 51 17.64 5.57 7.37
N THR A 52 16.83 5.11 6.42
CA THR A 52 16.02 3.87 6.56
C THR A 52 16.93 2.64 6.69
N ARG A 53 17.99 2.54 5.85
CA ARG A 53 18.99 1.49 5.97
C ARG A 53 19.62 1.47 7.35
N THR A 54 20.13 2.61 7.82
CA THR A 54 20.81 2.70 9.12
C THR A 54 19.87 2.33 10.27
N ALA A 55 18.60 2.72 10.19
CA ALA A 55 17.61 2.37 11.21
C ALA A 55 17.35 0.85 11.25
N ALA A 56 17.21 0.20 10.10
CA ALA A 56 16.99 -1.25 10.02
C ALA A 56 18.27 -2.04 10.43
N GLU A 57 19.47 -1.57 10.07
CA GLU A 57 20.74 -2.17 10.51
C GLU A 57 20.90 -2.11 12.05
N LYS A 58 20.45 -1.04 12.72
CA LYS A 58 20.42 -0.95 14.19
C LYS A 58 19.53 -2.01 14.85
N LEU A 59 18.54 -2.54 14.14
CA LEU A 59 17.74 -3.67 14.59
C LEU A 59 18.43 -5.04 14.34
N GLY A 60 19.70 -5.02 13.93
CA GLY A 60 20.50 -6.22 13.68
C GLY A 60 20.15 -6.92 12.36
N ARG A 61 19.57 -6.23 11.39
CA ARG A 61 19.19 -6.82 10.10
C ARG A 61 20.24 -6.58 9.03
N GLN A 62 20.33 -7.54 8.08
CA GLN A 62 21.05 -7.30 6.84
C GLN A 62 20.18 -6.42 5.94
N VAL A 63 20.77 -5.39 5.36
CA VAL A 63 20.04 -4.44 4.53
C VAL A 63 20.73 -4.27 3.17
N LEU A 64 19.97 -4.32 2.11
CA LEU A 64 20.34 -3.86 0.76
C LEU A 64 19.45 -2.68 0.40
N ALA A 65 20.03 -1.50 0.18
CA ALA A 65 19.28 -0.30 -0.21
C ALA A 65 19.80 0.20 -1.56
N VAL A 66 18.91 0.35 -2.54
CA VAL A 66 19.25 0.68 -3.93
C VAL A 66 18.39 1.85 -4.42
N ALA A 67 19.04 2.90 -4.94
CA ALA A 67 18.31 3.96 -5.64
C ALA A 67 17.80 3.44 -6.99
N ALA A 68 16.47 3.37 -7.15
CA ALA A 68 15.87 2.88 -8.38
C ALA A 68 14.46 3.43 -8.56
N ASP A 69 14.14 3.82 -9.79
CA ASP A 69 12.79 4.10 -10.23
C ASP A 69 12.13 2.78 -10.68
N ALA A 70 11.18 2.31 -9.89
CA ALA A 70 10.46 1.06 -10.15
C ALA A 70 9.64 1.09 -11.46
N THR A 71 9.36 2.28 -12.01
CA THR A 71 8.66 2.41 -13.30
C THR A 71 9.57 2.16 -14.50
N ARG A 72 10.88 2.01 -14.27
CA ARG A 72 11.88 1.72 -15.29
C ARG A 72 12.33 0.28 -15.19
N SER A 73 11.96 -0.51 -16.22
CA SER A 73 12.17 -1.97 -16.25
C SER A 73 13.61 -2.38 -15.98
N GLU A 74 14.57 -1.66 -16.57
CA GLU A 74 16.01 -1.94 -16.40
C GLU A 74 16.49 -1.70 -14.95
N GLN A 75 15.94 -0.68 -14.26
CA GLN A 75 16.34 -0.39 -12.88
C GLN A 75 15.72 -1.39 -11.91
N LEU A 76 14.45 -1.78 -12.15
CA LEU A 76 13.79 -2.81 -11.36
C LEU A 76 14.45 -4.17 -11.53
N ALA A 77 14.82 -4.53 -12.76
CA ALA A 77 15.58 -5.76 -13.05
C ALA A 77 16.94 -5.77 -12.32
N ALA A 78 17.69 -4.64 -12.37
CA ALA A 78 18.95 -4.49 -11.67
C ALA A 78 18.80 -4.61 -10.14
N PHE A 79 17.73 -4.05 -9.58
CA PHE A 79 17.41 -4.21 -8.15
C PHE A 79 17.23 -5.70 -7.79
N TYR A 80 16.40 -6.45 -8.51
CA TYR A 80 16.18 -7.87 -8.23
C TYR A 80 17.44 -8.74 -8.48
N ALA A 81 18.28 -8.39 -9.45
CA ALA A 81 19.59 -9.01 -9.63
C ALA A 81 20.48 -8.81 -8.39
N ALA A 82 20.51 -7.59 -7.85
CA ALA A 82 21.25 -7.27 -6.62
C ALA A 82 20.69 -8.02 -5.40
N VAL A 83 19.36 -8.17 -5.30
CA VAL A 83 18.72 -9.00 -4.26
C VAL A 83 19.21 -10.45 -4.36
N GLY A 84 19.15 -11.04 -5.55
CA GLY A 84 19.57 -12.42 -5.76
C GLY A 84 21.08 -12.67 -5.58
N ALA A 85 21.91 -11.63 -5.74
CA ALA A 85 23.35 -11.69 -5.48
C ALA A 85 23.69 -11.52 -3.98
N ARG A 86 22.85 -10.76 -3.25
CA ARG A 86 23.10 -10.44 -1.83
C ARG A 86 22.52 -11.49 -0.88
N PHE A 87 21.38 -12.09 -1.24
CA PHE A 87 20.66 -13.02 -0.38
C PHE A 87 20.43 -14.35 -1.08
N ASP A 88 20.59 -15.44 -0.35
CA ASP A 88 20.37 -16.81 -0.87
C ASP A 88 18.89 -17.16 -1.05
N ARG A 89 18.00 -16.31 -0.51
CA ARG A 89 16.54 -16.51 -0.50
C ARG A 89 15.81 -15.19 -0.69
N LEU A 90 14.58 -15.30 -1.15
CA LEU A 90 13.57 -14.24 -1.09
C LEU A 90 12.26 -14.90 -0.63
N ASP A 91 11.61 -14.32 0.39
CA ASP A 91 10.40 -14.89 0.99
C ASP A 91 9.20 -13.95 0.87
N ILE A 92 9.47 -12.66 0.92
CA ILE A 92 8.44 -11.64 1.00
C ILE A 92 8.72 -10.58 -0.06
N VAL A 93 7.66 -10.14 -0.75
CA VAL A 93 7.73 -8.98 -1.64
C VAL A 93 6.60 -8.02 -1.29
N VAL A 94 6.92 -6.75 -1.15
CA VAL A 94 5.92 -5.71 -0.90
C VAL A 94 6.03 -4.62 -1.96
N ASN A 95 5.01 -4.51 -2.81
CA ASN A 95 4.91 -3.51 -3.86
C ASN A 95 4.12 -2.31 -3.35
N VAL A 96 4.81 -1.27 -2.88
CA VAL A 96 4.21 -0.06 -2.26
C VAL A 96 4.13 1.10 -3.24
N VAL A 97 5.03 1.15 -4.24
CA VAL A 97 5.07 2.25 -5.21
C VAL A 97 3.69 2.49 -5.82
N GLY A 98 3.36 3.73 -5.96
CA GLY A 98 2.11 4.18 -6.54
C GLY A 98 1.89 5.66 -6.25
N GLY A 99 0.78 6.15 -6.70
CA GLY A 99 0.39 7.51 -6.44
C GLY A 99 -0.78 7.91 -7.31
N VAL A 100 -1.57 8.80 -6.76
CA VAL A 100 -2.73 9.38 -7.42
C VAL A 100 -2.42 10.81 -7.82
N ARG A 101 -2.82 11.18 -9.04
CA ARG A 101 -2.88 12.56 -9.50
C ARG A 101 -4.32 12.81 -9.93
N ARG A 102 -5.06 13.52 -9.08
CA ARG A 102 -6.44 13.91 -9.41
C ARG A 102 -6.43 14.84 -10.62
N ARG A 103 -7.21 14.50 -11.64
CA ARG A 103 -7.40 15.32 -12.85
C ARG A 103 -8.73 15.01 -13.51
N ASP A 104 -9.25 15.94 -14.31
CA ASP A 104 -10.34 15.62 -15.23
C ASP A 104 -9.82 14.62 -16.27
N PHE A 105 -10.58 13.57 -16.52
CA PHE A 105 -10.20 12.52 -17.45
C PHE A 105 -10.08 13.05 -18.89
N MET A 106 -10.96 13.97 -19.28
CA MET A 106 -10.95 14.54 -20.64
C MET A 106 -9.76 15.49 -20.90
N GLU A 107 -9.11 15.98 -19.83
CA GLU A 107 -7.90 16.80 -19.91
C GLU A 107 -6.61 15.98 -19.82
N ALA A 108 -6.72 14.67 -19.50
CA ALA A 108 -5.56 13.79 -19.38
C ALA A 108 -4.96 13.44 -20.74
N THR A 109 -3.65 13.67 -20.92
CA THR A 109 -2.98 13.22 -22.15
C THR A 109 -2.74 11.71 -22.14
N PRO A 110 -2.59 11.08 -23.34
CA PRO A 110 -2.26 9.65 -23.42
C PRO A 110 -0.99 9.26 -22.64
N GLU A 111 0.03 10.13 -22.65
CA GLU A 111 1.30 9.91 -21.95
C GLU A 111 1.11 9.94 -20.43
N GLN A 112 0.27 10.86 -19.95
CA GLN A 112 -0.09 10.91 -18.52
C GLN A 112 -0.84 9.64 -18.08
N CYS A 113 -1.79 9.18 -18.91
CA CYS A 113 -2.51 7.94 -18.67
C CYS A 113 -1.56 6.73 -18.65
N ALA A 114 -0.67 6.62 -19.65
CA ALA A 114 0.32 5.55 -19.72
C ALA A 114 1.27 5.57 -18.51
N GLY A 115 1.75 6.75 -18.10
CA GLY A 115 2.60 6.90 -16.93
C GLY A 115 1.90 6.52 -15.61
N ASP A 116 0.62 6.85 -15.47
CA ASP A 116 -0.17 6.46 -14.30
C ASP A 116 -0.45 4.94 -14.27
N ILE A 117 -0.67 4.30 -15.45
CA ILE A 117 -0.79 2.84 -15.55
C ILE A 117 0.53 2.17 -15.18
N GLN A 118 1.66 2.63 -15.75
CA GLN A 118 2.98 2.07 -15.45
C GLN A 118 3.32 2.18 -13.96
N ARG A 119 3.04 3.32 -13.32
CA ARG A 119 3.32 3.57 -11.90
C ARG A 119 2.44 2.77 -10.96
N ASN A 120 1.21 2.42 -11.32
CA ASN A 120 0.24 1.81 -10.42
C ASN A 120 -0.07 0.34 -10.74
N TYR A 121 0.34 -0.15 -11.93
CA TYR A 121 0.11 -1.53 -12.36
C TYR A 121 1.30 -2.13 -13.10
N GLY A 122 1.88 -1.46 -14.11
CA GLY A 122 2.92 -2.02 -14.96
C GLY A 122 4.12 -2.52 -14.17
N TYR A 123 4.65 -1.72 -13.24
CA TYR A 123 5.77 -2.14 -12.42
C TYR A 123 5.46 -3.34 -11.51
N VAL A 124 4.21 -3.54 -11.09
CA VAL A 124 3.81 -4.69 -10.26
C VAL A 124 3.97 -5.99 -11.04
N ILE A 125 3.57 -5.99 -12.32
CA ILE A 125 3.76 -7.15 -13.20
C ILE A 125 5.24 -7.50 -13.28
N GLU A 126 6.09 -6.51 -13.54
CA GLU A 126 7.54 -6.71 -13.65
C GLU A 126 8.17 -7.16 -12.34
N SER A 127 7.77 -6.54 -11.23
CA SER A 127 8.20 -6.93 -9.88
C SER A 127 7.91 -8.41 -9.61
N VAL A 128 6.69 -8.85 -9.85
CA VAL A 128 6.29 -10.26 -9.66
C VAL A 128 7.09 -11.19 -10.59
N ARG A 129 7.31 -10.82 -11.86
CA ARG A 129 8.12 -11.62 -12.81
C ARG A 129 9.55 -11.81 -12.34
N HIS A 130 10.18 -10.81 -11.74
CA HIS A 130 11.56 -10.92 -11.23
C HIS A 130 11.61 -11.61 -9.87
N ALA A 131 10.61 -11.41 -9.01
CA ALA A 131 10.58 -11.97 -7.68
C ALA A 131 10.32 -13.47 -7.64
N VAL A 132 9.37 -13.97 -8.46
CA VAL A 132 8.93 -15.38 -8.43
C VAL A 132 10.09 -16.37 -8.65
N PRO A 133 11.02 -16.19 -9.61
CA PRO A 133 12.17 -17.08 -9.74
C PRO A 133 13.06 -17.14 -8.48
N LEU A 134 13.25 -15.99 -7.79
CA LEU A 134 14.05 -15.93 -6.55
C LEU A 134 13.34 -16.64 -5.39
N ILE A 135 12.02 -16.47 -5.27
CA ILE A 135 11.22 -17.17 -4.27
C ILE A 135 11.26 -18.70 -4.53
N ARG A 136 11.06 -19.13 -5.78
CA ARG A 136 11.13 -20.55 -6.16
C ARG A 136 12.49 -21.17 -5.86
N LYS A 137 13.57 -20.43 -6.10
CA LYS A 137 14.94 -20.88 -5.77
C LYS A 137 15.08 -21.22 -4.28
N GLY A 138 14.41 -20.47 -3.40
CA GLY A 138 14.37 -20.73 -1.95
C GLY A 138 13.62 -22.01 -1.54
N GLY A 139 12.70 -22.52 -2.38
CA GLY A 139 11.99 -23.80 -2.20
C GLY A 139 10.97 -23.84 -1.05
N ARG A 140 10.65 -22.72 -0.40
CA ARG A 140 9.82 -22.65 0.82
C ARG A 140 8.46 -22.01 0.61
N GLY A 141 8.15 -21.56 -0.61
CA GLY A 141 7.04 -20.68 -0.89
C GLY A 141 7.36 -19.23 -0.52
N GLY A 142 6.36 -18.38 -0.49
CA GLY A 142 6.55 -16.95 -0.18
C GLY A 142 5.24 -16.18 -0.08
N SER A 143 5.37 -14.88 0.17
CA SER A 143 4.22 -13.95 0.23
C SER A 143 4.52 -12.69 -0.58
N ILE A 144 3.64 -12.36 -1.51
CA ILE A 144 3.69 -11.12 -2.29
C ILE A 144 2.48 -10.26 -1.91
N ILE A 145 2.72 -9.03 -1.48
CA ILE A 145 1.70 -8.08 -1.07
C ILE A 145 1.75 -6.88 -2.00
N ASN A 146 0.65 -6.64 -2.71
CA ASN A 146 0.51 -5.51 -3.62
C ASN A 146 -0.39 -4.43 -2.99
N PHE A 147 0.12 -3.22 -2.85
CA PHE A 147 -0.70 -2.10 -2.39
C PHE A 147 -1.66 -1.65 -3.48
N THR A 148 -2.93 -1.67 -3.14
CA THR A 148 -4.03 -1.12 -3.95
C THR A 148 -4.65 0.08 -3.25
N THR A 149 -5.95 0.22 -3.28
CA THR A 149 -6.71 1.29 -2.63
C THR A 149 -8.19 0.91 -2.60
N ILE A 150 -8.99 1.55 -1.76
CA ILE A 150 -10.44 1.39 -1.80
C ILE A 150 -11.05 1.85 -3.14
N GLU A 151 -10.43 2.80 -3.86
CA GLU A 151 -10.86 3.24 -5.20
C GLU A 151 -10.74 2.13 -6.27
N ALA A 152 -10.03 1.04 -5.99
CA ALA A 152 -10.05 -0.16 -6.84
C ALA A 152 -11.39 -0.90 -6.78
N HIS A 153 -12.24 -0.58 -5.81
CA HIS A 153 -13.49 -1.29 -5.51
C HIS A 153 -14.74 -0.39 -5.60
N ARG A 154 -14.55 0.91 -5.83
CA ARG A 154 -15.63 1.91 -5.98
C ARG A 154 -15.29 2.93 -7.04
N GLY A 155 -16.29 3.67 -7.54
CA GLY A 155 -16.08 4.82 -8.41
C GLY A 155 -15.50 6.00 -7.65
N ALA A 156 -14.48 6.67 -8.25
CA ALA A 156 -13.87 7.87 -7.70
C ALA A 156 -13.63 8.89 -8.81
N ALA A 157 -14.42 9.96 -8.82
CA ALA A 157 -14.30 11.01 -9.84
C ALA A 157 -12.95 11.72 -9.75
N GLY A 158 -12.30 11.92 -10.89
CA GLY A 158 -10.97 12.50 -11.01
C GLY A 158 -9.82 11.49 -10.80
N PHE A 159 -10.12 10.20 -10.59
CA PHE A 159 -9.14 9.13 -10.38
C PHE A 159 -9.27 7.98 -11.38
N ALA A 160 -9.94 8.18 -12.52
CA ALA A 160 -10.33 7.11 -13.44
C ALA A 160 -9.18 6.16 -13.81
N VAL A 161 -8.04 6.68 -14.27
CA VAL A 161 -6.88 5.86 -14.67
C VAL A 161 -6.22 5.19 -13.47
N TYR A 162 -6.05 5.92 -12.37
CA TYR A 162 -5.49 5.39 -11.13
C TYR A 162 -6.33 4.24 -10.57
N ALA A 163 -7.64 4.47 -10.38
CA ALA A 163 -8.57 3.48 -9.86
C ALA A 163 -8.62 2.23 -10.76
N GLY A 164 -8.65 2.43 -12.09
CA GLY A 164 -8.59 1.35 -13.07
C GLY A 164 -7.31 0.53 -12.97
N ALA A 165 -6.14 1.18 -12.85
CA ALA A 165 -4.84 0.51 -12.68
C ALA A 165 -4.77 -0.28 -11.37
N LYS A 166 -5.31 0.26 -10.26
CA LYS A 166 -5.38 -0.43 -8.97
C LYS A 166 -6.38 -1.60 -8.98
N ALA A 167 -7.50 -1.47 -9.70
CA ALA A 167 -8.43 -2.58 -9.95
C ALA A 167 -7.78 -3.70 -10.79
N ALA A 168 -7.00 -3.32 -11.82
CA ALA A 168 -6.20 -4.27 -12.59
C ALA A 168 -5.17 -5.00 -11.69
N THR A 169 -4.48 -4.30 -10.80
CA THR A 169 -3.57 -4.89 -9.80
C THR A 169 -4.30 -5.87 -8.89
N THR A 170 -5.53 -5.55 -8.46
CA THR A 170 -6.34 -6.43 -7.62
C THR A 170 -6.68 -7.73 -8.35
N ASN A 171 -7.15 -7.65 -9.61
CA ASN A 171 -7.50 -8.86 -10.37
C ASN A 171 -6.28 -9.66 -10.81
N PHE A 172 -5.18 -9.00 -11.17
CA PHE A 172 -3.88 -9.64 -11.43
C PHE A 172 -3.42 -10.46 -10.21
N THR A 173 -3.53 -9.90 -9.01
CA THR A 173 -3.19 -10.57 -7.76
C THR A 173 -4.02 -11.85 -7.56
N ARG A 174 -5.33 -11.81 -7.82
CA ARG A 174 -6.21 -12.99 -7.74
C ARG A 174 -5.79 -14.08 -8.73
N THR A 175 -5.51 -13.70 -9.97
CA THR A 175 -5.08 -14.65 -11.01
C THR A 175 -3.76 -15.29 -10.66
N MET A 176 -2.76 -14.49 -10.26
CA MET A 176 -1.43 -15.00 -9.89
C MET A 176 -1.46 -15.84 -8.60
N ALA A 177 -2.38 -15.57 -7.69
CA ALA A 177 -2.58 -16.41 -6.50
C ALA A 177 -3.01 -17.83 -6.89
N VAL A 178 -3.82 -17.98 -7.92
CA VAL A 178 -4.22 -19.30 -8.46
C VAL A 178 -3.05 -19.98 -9.18
N GLU A 179 -2.34 -19.25 -10.05
CA GLU A 179 -1.22 -19.80 -10.81
C GLU A 179 -0.04 -20.26 -9.95
N LEU A 180 0.26 -19.49 -8.89
CA LEU A 180 1.43 -19.72 -8.04
C LEU A 180 1.12 -20.52 -6.75
N GLY A 181 -0.13 -20.86 -6.53
CA GLY A 181 -0.55 -21.67 -5.38
C GLY A 181 0.17 -23.02 -5.28
N LYS A 182 0.45 -23.67 -6.41
CA LYS A 182 1.24 -24.90 -6.47
C LYS A 182 2.66 -24.76 -5.95
N ASP A 183 3.24 -23.56 -6.02
CA ASP A 183 4.55 -23.21 -5.51
C ASP A 183 4.50 -22.72 -4.05
N ARG A 184 3.33 -22.74 -3.42
CA ARG A 184 3.06 -22.15 -2.09
C ARG A 184 3.42 -20.67 -2.01
N ILE A 185 3.31 -19.95 -3.10
CA ILE A 185 3.48 -18.50 -3.16
C ILE A 185 2.10 -17.86 -3.06
N ARG A 186 1.88 -17.12 -1.99
CA ARG A 186 0.63 -16.40 -1.74
C ARG A 186 0.72 -15.00 -2.33
N LEU A 187 -0.34 -14.54 -2.96
CA LEU A 187 -0.47 -13.15 -3.40
C LEU A 187 -1.74 -12.55 -2.83
N ASN A 188 -1.60 -11.40 -2.19
CA ASN A 188 -2.72 -10.65 -1.63
C ASN A 188 -2.57 -9.17 -1.94
N THR A 189 -3.66 -8.43 -1.88
CA THR A 189 -3.62 -6.98 -1.90
C THR A 189 -3.92 -6.40 -0.52
N LEU A 190 -3.33 -5.24 -0.24
CA LEU A 190 -3.68 -4.40 0.88
C LEU A 190 -4.25 -3.09 0.33
N ALA A 191 -5.45 -2.75 0.75
CA ALA A 191 -6.20 -1.60 0.25
C ALA A 191 -6.41 -0.57 1.37
N PRO A 192 -5.57 0.46 1.46
CA PRO A 192 -5.80 1.61 2.33
C PRO A 192 -6.84 2.56 1.72
N ASP A 193 -7.33 3.45 2.56
CA ASP A 193 -7.90 4.72 2.16
C ASP A 193 -6.88 5.86 2.37
N THR A 194 -7.36 7.08 2.47
CA THR A 194 -6.56 8.28 2.66
C THR A 194 -5.67 8.18 3.90
N THR A 195 -4.44 7.74 3.68
CA THR A 195 -3.41 7.68 4.71
C THR A 195 -2.51 8.90 4.55
N PRO A 196 -2.35 9.74 5.57
CA PRO A 196 -1.44 10.87 5.51
C PRO A 196 -0.04 10.40 5.19
N SER A 197 0.54 10.95 4.13
CA SER A 197 1.94 10.73 3.79
C SER A 197 2.52 12.00 3.19
N GLU A 198 3.83 12.18 3.35
CA GLU A 198 4.53 13.32 2.75
C GLU A 198 4.37 13.33 1.22
N GLY A 199 4.35 12.13 0.60
CA GLY A 199 4.14 12.00 -0.85
C GLY A 199 2.75 12.45 -1.29
N ASN A 200 1.71 12.12 -0.52
CA ASN A 200 0.35 12.55 -0.82
C ASN A 200 0.19 14.05 -0.66
N MET A 201 0.79 14.66 0.37
CA MET A 201 0.75 16.10 0.57
C MET A 201 1.50 16.84 -0.55
N LYS A 202 2.69 16.37 -0.95
CA LYS A 202 3.46 16.97 -2.06
C LYS A 202 2.80 16.83 -3.44
N ALA A 203 1.84 15.92 -3.58
CA ALA A 203 1.08 15.74 -4.83
C ALA A 203 -0.09 16.73 -4.99
N LEU A 204 -0.41 17.50 -3.93
CA LEU A 204 -1.45 18.51 -3.97
C LEU A 204 -0.97 19.78 -4.66
N ALA A 205 -1.88 20.45 -5.37
CA ALA A 205 -1.60 21.76 -5.96
C ALA A 205 -1.30 22.80 -4.88
N PRO A 206 -0.34 23.75 -5.10
CA PRO A 206 -0.01 24.78 -4.11
C PRO A 206 -1.22 25.56 -3.59
N GLU A 207 -2.15 25.91 -4.48
CA GLU A 207 -3.37 26.66 -4.14
C GLU A 207 -4.29 25.84 -3.21
N LEU A 208 -4.27 24.50 -3.34
CA LEU A 208 -5.03 23.63 -2.45
C LEU A 208 -4.37 23.54 -1.07
N LEU A 209 -3.04 23.48 -1.02
CA LEU A 209 -2.28 23.50 0.24
C LEU A 209 -2.52 24.79 1.01
N GLU A 210 -2.52 25.96 0.34
CA GLU A 210 -2.86 27.25 0.95
C GLU A 210 -4.29 27.28 1.52
N ARG A 211 -5.28 26.76 0.77
CA ARG A 211 -6.65 26.63 1.28
C ARG A 211 -6.75 25.70 2.47
N MET A 212 -6.03 24.59 2.45
CA MET A 212 -6.00 23.64 3.57
C MET A 212 -5.36 24.24 4.82
N ALA A 213 -4.32 25.07 4.67
CA ALA A 213 -3.68 25.75 5.78
C ALA A 213 -4.63 26.67 6.57
N GLY A 214 -5.72 27.18 5.94
CA GLY A 214 -6.77 27.97 6.57
C GLY A 214 -7.85 27.14 7.29
N ILE A 215 -7.84 25.80 7.17
CA ILE A 215 -8.84 24.94 7.80
C ILE A 215 -8.35 24.58 9.21
N SER A 216 -9.20 24.81 10.22
CA SER A 216 -8.84 24.47 11.59
C SER A 216 -8.67 22.94 11.77
N PRO A 217 -7.75 22.49 12.64
CA PRO A 217 -7.60 21.06 12.95
C PRO A 217 -8.91 20.40 13.43
N ALA A 218 -9.75 21.16 14.15
CA ALA A 218 -11.06 20.68 14.60
C ALA A 218 -12.01 20.42 13.42
N ALA A 219 -12.02 21.29 12.40
CA ALA A 219 -12.84 21.08 11.21
C ALA A 219 -12.35 19.88 10.37
N VAL A 220 -11.03 19.70 10.25
CA VAL A 220 -10.45 18.51 9.61
C VAL A 220 -10.87 17.25 10.36
N LYS A 221 -10.74 17.25 11.69
CA LYS A 221 -11.18 16.12 12.52
C LYS A 221 -12.66 15.83 12.34
N ALA A 222 -13.52 16.82 12.41
CA ALA A 222 -14.97 16.64 12.24
C ALA A 222 -15.31 16.01 10.86
N SER A 223 -14.65 16.45 9.78
CA SER A 223 -14.81 15.83 8.45
C SER A 223 -14.37 14.37 8.42
N MET A 224 -13.24 14.04 9.08
CA MET A 224 -12.77 12.66 9.16
C MET A 224 -13.70 11.80 10.01
N ASP A 225 -14.20 12.31 11.12
CA ASP A 225 -15.16 11.61 11.98
C ASP A 225 -16.48 11.31 11.25
N MET A 226 -16.89 12.16 10.34
CA MET A 226 -18.02 11.92 9.44
C MET A 226 -17.76 10.78 8.45
N TYR A 227 -16.57 10.79 7.87
CA TYR A 227 -16.22 9.93 6.73
C TYR A 227 -15.70 8.56 7.17
N ILE A 228 -14.87 8.49 8.22
CA ILE A 228 -14.23 7.25 8.66
C ILE A 228 -15.01 6.65 9.84
N PRO A 229 -15.63 5.46 9.69
CA PRO A 229 -16.39 4.82 10.76
C PRO A 229 -15.63 4.67 12.08
N MET A 230 -14.33 4.36 12.05
CA MET A 230 -13.49 4.24 13.24
C MET A 230 -13.07 5.58 13.86
N LYS A 231 -13.49 6.73 13.30
CA LYS A 231 -13.22 8.09 13.83
C LYS A 231 -11.72 8.42 14.00
N ALA A 232 -10.87 7.72 13.29
CA ALA A 232 -9.42 7.89 13.34
C ALA A 232 -8.83 7.77 11.94
N GLN A 233 -7.87 8.63 11.61
CA GLN A 233 -7.07 8.46 10.39
C GLN A 233 -6.10 7.30 10.58
N PRO A 234 -5.95 6.41 9.56
CA PRO A 234 -4.91 5.40 9.60
C PRO A 234 -3.53 6.08 9.56
N ASN A 235 -2.59 5.53 10.30
CA ASN A 235 -1.18 5.88 10.18
C ASN A 235 -0.44 4.83 9.33
N PRO A 236 0.77 5.11 8.87
CA PRO A 236 1.55 4.14 8.09
C PRO A 236 1.80 2.82 8.83
N GLU A 237 1.89 2.84 10.16
CA GLU A 237 2.09 1.65 11.01
C GLU A 237 0.88 0.70 10.98
N ASP A 238 -0.35 1.22 10.87
CA ASP A 238 -1.55 0.38 10.73
C ASP A 238 -1.48 -0.45 9.44
N LEU A 239 -0.99 0.16 8.36
CA LEU A 239 -0.79 -0.53 7.09
C LEU A 239 0.37 -1.55 7.18
N ALA A 240 1.45 -1.19 7.85
CA ALA A 240 2.58 -2.08 8.10
C ALA A 240 2.18 -3.31 8.93
N ASN A 241 1.28 -3.17 9.91
CA ASN A 241 0.71 -4.29 10.66
C ASN A 241 -0.09 -5.23 9.74
N GLY A 242 -0.85 -4.70 8.78
CA GLY A 242 -1.50 -5.50 7.75
C GLY A 242 -0.50 -6.28 6.89
N VAL A 243 0.63 -5.66 6.55
CA VAL A 243 1.73 -6.33 5.82
C VAL A 243 2.36 -7.43 6.69
N LEU A 244 2.65 -7.18 7.96
CA LEU A 244 3.18 -8.21 8.88
C LEU A 244 2.27 -9.44 8.93
N PHE A 245 0.96 -9.24 9.05
CA PHE A 245 0.00 -10.34 9.01
C PHE A 245 0.08 -11.12 7.70
N LEU A 246 -0.05 -10.45 6.55
CA LEU A 246 -0.04 -11.10 5.24
C LEU A 246 1.31 -11.75 4.89
N ALA A 247 2.44 -11.21 5.38
CA ALA A 247 3.78 -11.76 5.19
C ALA A 247 4.06 -12.99 6.07
N SER A 248 3.37 -13.11 7.20
CA SER A 248 3.61 -14.13 8.22
C SER A 248 2.90 -15.45 7.91
N ASP A 249 3.28 -16.48 8.65
CA ASP A 249 2.63 -17.79 8.63
C ASP A 249 1.25 -17.77 9.31
N LEU A 250 0.88 -16.68 10.01
CA LEU A 250 -0.49 -16.45 10.48
C LEU A 250 -1.49 -16.36 9.32
N ALA A 251 -1.01 -15.94 8.15
CA ALA A 251 -1.77 -15.88 6.91
C ALA A 251 -1.43 -17.06 5.94
N ALA A 252 -0.93 -18.18 6.43
CA ALA A 252 -0.43 -19.29 5.60
C ALA A 252 -1.47 -19.84 4.60
N PHE A 253 -2.75 -19.69 4.89
CA PHE A 253 -3.86 -20.13 4.01
C PHE A 253 -4.69 -18.97 3.43
N VAL A 254 -4.11 -17.75 3.43
CA VAL A 254 -4.74 -16.53 2.88
C VAL A 254 -4.04 -16.15 1.59
N THR A 255 -4.72 -16.30 0.45
CA THR A 255 -4.21 -15.92 -0.87
C THR A 255 -5.35 -15.44 -1.78
N GLY A 256 -5.06 -14.53 -2.70
CA GLY A 256 -6.04 -13.98 -3.66
C GLY A 256 -7.06 -13.00 -3.03
N THR A 257 -6.84 -12.55 -1.81
CA THR A 257 -7.76 -11.64 -1.11
C THR A 257 -7.27 -10.19 -1.11
N THR A 258 -8.18 -9.29 -0.78
CA THR A 258 -7.89 -7.89 -0.46
C THR A 258 -8.13 -7.68 1.03
N LEU A 259 -7.10 -7.26 1.75
CA LEU A 259 -7.20 -6.78 3.12
C LEU A 259 -7.42 -5.26 3.08
N HIS A 260 -8.60 -4.82 3.47
CA HIS A 260 -8.89 -3.39 3.65
C HIS A 260 -8.35 -2.93 5.00
N VAL A 261 -7.54 -1.89 5.00
CA VAL A 261 -7.02 -1.21 6.20
C VAL A 261 -7.38 0.27 6.03
N ASP A 262 -8.64 0.59 6.28
CA ASP A 262 -9.29 1.82 5.86
C ASP A 262 -10.25 2.42 6.92
N GLY A 263 -10.26 1.86 8.13
CA GLY A 263 -11.16 2.31 9.21
C GLY A 263 -12.64 2.08 8.93
N GLY A 264 -12.98 1.24 7.92
CA GLY A 264 -14.33 0.89 7.53
C GLY A 264 -14.94 1.76 6.42
N THR A 265 -14.15 2.64 5.79
CA THR A 265 -14.66 3.54 4.73
C THR A 265 -15.21 2.78 3.52
N MET A 266 -14.57 1.67 3.12
CA MET A 266 -15.10 0.83 2.04
C MET A 266 -16.39 0.12 2.46
N ALA A 267 -16.48 -0.34 3.70
CA ALA A 267 -17.69 -1.00 4.22
C ALA A 267 -18.87 -0.02 4.33
N ALA A 268 -18.60 1.24 4.65
CA ALA A 268 -19.63 2.28 4.74
C ALA A 268 -20.28 2.59 3.37
N ALA A 269 -19.55 2.40 2.25
CA ALA A 269 -20.10 2.46 0.88
C ALA A 269 -20.97 3.70 0.58
N GLY A 270 -20.56 4.88 1.08
CA GLY A 270 -21.30 6.14 0.90
C GLY A 270 -22.28 6.49 2.02
N PHE A 271 -22.36 5.69 3.08
CA PHE A 271 -22.97 6.11 4.31
C PHE A 271 -21.97 6.93 5.13
N ILE A 272 -22.42 8.04 5.69
CA ILE A 272 -21.60 8.89 6.58
C ILE A 272 -22.26 8.96 7.96
N ASP A 273 -21.45 9.21 8.98
CA ASP A 273 -21.96 9.54 10.30
C ASP A 273 -22.56 10.95 10.26
N TRP A 274 -23.86 11.02 10.49
CA TRP A 274 -24.59 12.27 10.33
C TRP A 274 -24.26 13.26 11.44
N PRO A 275 -23.76 14.47 11.12
CA PRO A 275 -23.26 15.39 12.15
C PRO A 275 -24.35 16.03 13.03
N TYR A 276 -25.63 15.82 12.72
CA TYR A 276 -26.78 16.41 13.40
C TYR A 276 -27.70 15.35 14.05
N GLY A 277 -27.21 14.14 14.29
CA GLY A 277 -27.96 13.05 14.92
C GLY A 277 -27.11 11.81 15.10
N ASP A 278 -27.63 10.80 15.79
CA ASP A 278 -26.91 9.58 16.16
C ASP A 278 -27.15 8.45 15.14
N SER A 279 -26.92 8.70 13.85
CA SER A 279 -27.13 7.67 12.83
C SER A 279 -26.25 7.85 11.61
N TYR A 280 -25.93 6.71 10.96
CA TYR A 280 -25.32 6.69 9.64
C TYR A 280 -26.40 6.84 8.58
N LEU A 281 -26.22 7.80 7.67
CA LEU A 281 -27.14 8.08 6.58
C LEU A 281 -26.40 8.09 5.23
N PRO A 282 -27.09 7.75 4.12
CA PRO A 282 -26.53 7.95 2.79
C PRO A 282 -26.20 9.41 2.53
N VAL A 283 -25.05 9.70 1.94
CA VAL A 283 -24.60 11.06 1.57
C VAL A 283 -25.66 11.89 0.81
N PRO A 284 -26.51 11.32 -0.09
CA PRO A 284 -27.57 12.08 -0.78
C PRO A 284 -28.61 12.72 0.14
N MET A 285 -28.68 12.31 1.38
CA MET A 285 -29.60 12.93 2.38
C MET A 285 -28.99 14.18 3.05
N ASP A 286 -27.76 14.55 2.67
CA ASP A 286 -27.10 15.78 3.11
C ASP A 286 -27.80 17.02 2.57
N GLY A 287 -27.93 18.03 3.43
CA GLY A 287 -28.35 19.39 3.12
C GLY A 287 -29.82 19.58 2.72
N THR A 288 -30.31 18.91 1.68
CA THR A 288 -31.66 19.08 1.18
C THR A 288 -32.71 18.46 2.12
N LEU A 289 -32.38 17.33 2.72
CA LEU A 289 -33.28 16.62 3.64
C LEU A 289 -32.94 16.86 5.11
N LYS A 290 -31.94 17.71 5.41
CA LYS A 290 -31.58 18.09 6.77
C LYS A 290 -32.80 18.49 7.63
N ARG A 291 -33.73 19.23 7.04
CA ARG A 291 -34.97 19.72 7.73
C ARG A 291 -35.91 18.60 8.16
N LEU A 292 -35.79 17.39 7.59
CA LEU A 292 -36.58 16.23 8.01
C LEU A 292 -36.06 15.64 9.33
N PHE A 293 -34.82 15.93 9.70
CA PHE A 293 -34.13 15.40 10.87
C PHE A 293 -33.80 16.47 11.91
N ASP A 294 -33.97 17.76 11.57
CA ASP A 294 -33.91 18.85 12.57
C ASP A 294 -35.17 18.74 13.47
N ARG A 295 -35.00 18.32 14.71
CA ARG A 295 -36.02 18.34 15.77
C ARG A 295 -36.01 19.66 16.51
#